data_7456cc90c8dcbeed78c2f1c3472abc30
#
_entry.id   7456cc90c8dcbeed78c2f1c3472abc30
#
_cell.length_a   1.000
_cell.length_b   1.000
_cell.length_c   1.000
_cell.angle_alpha   90.00
_cell.angle_beta   90.00
_cell.angle_gamma   90.00
#
_symmetry.space_group_name_H-M   'P 1'
#
loop_
_entity.id
_entity.type
_entity.pdbx_description
1 polymer ?
#
loop_
_entity_poly.entity_id
_entity_poly.type
_entity_poly.pdbx_seq_one_letter_code
_entity_poly.pdbx_strand_id
1 'polypeptide(L)'
;KLPDHWDQRKFYYTGSTWYKIIWDYQCPTTTKTPITIVISYINMAGQVFINNDLLWQDQSLVEPLSRSWNMPRYWNLPVSSLRQGENILWVRVVGVKTQNSGLGQVLVGNADQVRPKFQMFWNQQRVLVFLNLITSLTLGVIAFLVWIFHRKDQIFGWFTLAALMWSMVMFNIIMLEAPFGLTTLQIARISIVCFFAYSLFSCFYAWRLAQRKFPRLEKILLLMLFIAIGMAMILPDAAL
;
A
#
# COMPACT_ATOMS: atom_id res chain seq x y z
N LYS A 1 8.39 -20.86 -0.50
CA LYS A 1 8.60 -20.35 0.86
C LYS A 1 7.91 -18.99 0.96
N LEU A 2 7.17 -18.71 2.03
CA LEU A 2 6.53 -17.40 2.29
C LEU A 2 7.37 -16.60 3.28
N PRO A 3 7.41 -15.26 3.17
CA PRO A 3 6.78 -14.43 2.11
C PRO A 3 7.41 -14.67 0.74
N ASP A 4 6.64 -14.44 -0.32
CA ASP A 4 7.05 -14.60 -1.71
C ASP A 4 6.83 -13.31 -2.50
N HIS A 5 7.84 -12.88 -3.26
CA HIS A 5 7.81 -11.74 -4.16
C HIS A 5 8.12 -12.21 -5.57
N TRP A 6 7.30 -11.81 -6.53
CA TRP A 6 7.44 -12.32 -7.90
C TRP A 6 8.70 -11.86 -8.62
N ASP A 7 9.23 -10.68 -8.28
CA ASP A 7 10.48 -10.15 -8.82
C ASP A 7 11.66 -11.10 -8.62
N GLN A 8 11.65 -11.90 -7.53
CA GLN A 8 12.70 -12.88 -7.23
C GLN A 8 12.60 -14.16 -8.09
N ARG A 9 11.43 -14.41 -8.73
CA ARG A 9 11.17 -15.66 -9.47
C ARG A 9 10.78 -15.44 -10.93
N LYS A 10 10.02 -14.41 -11.22
CA LYS A 10 9.45 -14.11 -12.53
C LYS A 10 9.52 -12.61 -12.81
N PHE A 11 10.62 -12.18 -13.38
CA PHE A 11 10.76 -10.78 -13.79
C PHE A 11 9.66 -10.41 -14.81
N TYR A 12 8.99 -9.27 -14.56
CA TYR A 12 7.97 -8.69 -15.45
C TYR A 12 6.71 -9.54 -15.70
N TYR A 13 6.30 -10.34 -14.72
CA TYR A 13 5.07 -11.12 -14.84
C TYR A 13 3.83 -10.28 -14.52
N THR A 14 2.84 -10.29 -15.44
CA THR A 14 1.48 -9.79 -15.22
C THR A 14 0.51 -10.95 -15.33
N GLY A 15 -0.38 -11.08 -14.35
CA GLY A 15 -1.35 -12.16 -14.34
C GLY A 15 -1.68 -12.66 -12.94
N SER A 16 -2.01 -13.93 -12.82
CA SER A 16 -2.37 -14.53 -11.53
C SER A 16 -1.48 -15.71 -11.17
N THR A 17 -1.18 -15.81 -9.88
CA THR A 17 -0.43 -16.94 -9.31
C THR A 17 -1.25 -17.55 -8.17
N TRP A 18 -1.32 -18.88 -8.13
CA TRP A 18 -1.98 -19.63 -7.10
C TRP A 18 -0.97 -20.17 -6.08
N TYR A 19 -1.26 -19.97 -4.81
CA TYR A 19 -0.52 -20.52 -3.69
C TYR A 19 -1.38 -21.58 -3.00
N LYS A 20 -0.81 -22.78 -2.86
CA LYS A 20 -1.42 -23.91 -2.13
C LYS A 20 -0.72 -24.06 -0.80
N ILE A 21 -1.45 -23.93 0.29
CA ILE A 21 -0.94 -24.09 1.66
C ILE A 21 -1.75 -25.23 2.30
N ILE A 22 -1.04 -26.27 2.72
CA ILE A 22 -1.64 -27.48 3.29
C ILE A 22 -1.29 -27.49 4.77
N TRP A 23 -2.28 -27.76 5.60
CA TRP A 23 -2.08 -28.03 7.02
C TRP A 23 -3.00 -29.14 7.52
N ASP A 24 -2.58 -29.80 8.60
CA ASP A 24 -3.35 -30.86 9.24
C ASP A 24 -4.14 -30.29 10.43
N TYR A 25 -5.45 -30.56 10.47
CA TYR A 25 -6.35 -30.16 11.53
C TYR A 25 -6.70 -31.36 12.40
N GLN A 26 -6.07 -31.46 13.57
CA GLN A 26 -6.27 -32.51 14.55
C GLN A 26 -6.81 -32.00 15.89
N CYS A 27 -7.57 -30.90 15.88
CA CYS A 27 -8.09 -30.35 17.11
C CYS A 27 -9.26 -31.21 17.66
N PRO A 28 -9.26 -31.46 18.95
CA PRO A 28 -10.42 -32.11 19.59
C PRO A 28 -11.65 -31.21 19.46
N THR A 29 -12.81 -31.81 19.27
CA THR A 29 -14.12 -31.14 19.09
C THR A 29 -14.52 -30.19 20.24
N THR A 30 -13.74 -30.15 21.31
CA THR A 30 -13.99 -29.35 22.52
C THR A 30 -13.28 -28.03 22.59
N THR A 31 -12.47 -27.64 21.61
CA THR A 31 -11.79 -26.34 21.61
C THR A 31 -12.78 -25.21 21.36
N LYS A 32 -12.95 -24.34 22.35
CA LYS A 32 -13.84 -23.15 22.30
C LYS A 32 -13.31 -22.04 21.39
N THR A 33 -12.03 -22.08 21.00
CA THR A 33 -11.39 -21.04 20.19
C THR A 33 -11.43 -21.41 18.71
N PRO A 34 -11.93 -20.53 17.82
CA PRO A 34 -11.97 -20.80 16.40
C PRO A 34 -10.56 -20.88 15.81
N ILE A 35 -10.40 -21.71 14.78
CA ILE A 35 -9.21 -21.66 13.92
C ILE A 35 -9.27 -20.40 13.07
N THR A 36 -8.16 -19.71 12.98
CA THR A 36 -8.04 -18.42 12.35
C THR A 36 -6.91 -18.43 11.33
N ILE A 37 -7.16 -17.77 10.21
CA ILE A 37 -6.15 -17.46 9.20
C ILE A 37 -5.78 -15.99 9.28
N VAL A 38 -4.49 -15.73 9.29
CA VAL A 38 -3.92 -14.38 9.16
C VAL A 38 -3.03 -14.34 7.92
N ILE A 39 -3.25 -13.36 7.06
CA ILE A 39 -2.38 -13.05 5.92
C ILE A 39 -1.86 -11.63 6.09
N SER A 40 -0.54 -11.46 6.14
CA SER A 40 0.06 -10.15 6.37
C SER A 40 -0.20 -9.16 5.23
N TYR A 41 -0.20 -9.62 3.99
CA TYR A 41 -0.61 -8.88 2.78
C TYR A 41 -0.82 -9.83 1.60
N ILE A 42 -1.68 -9.42 0.67
CA ILE A 42 -1.78 -9.94 -0.70
C ILE A 42 -1.44 -8.76 -1.59
N ASN A 43 -0.31 -8.79 -2.28
CA ASN A 43 0.12 -7.62 -3.05
C ASN A 43 -0.64 -7.55 -4.37
N MET A 44 -1.37 -6.47 -4.51
CA MET A 44 -2.44 -6.04 -5.37
C MET A 44 -3.75 -6.71 -5.01
N ALA A 45 -4.39 -7.48 -5.88
CA ALA A 45 -5.70 -8.07 -5.65
C ALA A 45 -5.62 -9.60 -5.46
N GLY A 46 -6.59 -10.17 -4.80
CA GLY A 46 -6.61 -11.61 -4.59
C GLY A 46 -7.93 -12.22 -4.19
N GLN A 47 -7.92 -13.55 -4.16
CA GLN A 47 -8.99 -14.40 -3.67
C GLN A 47 -8.41 -15.43 -2.71
N VAL A 48 -9.18 -15.77 -1.70
CA VAL A 48 -8.81 -16.76 -0.68
C VAL A 48 -9.91 -17.81 -0.59
N PHE A 49 -9.53 -19.07 -0.69
CA PHE A 49 -10.44 -20.20 -0.58
C PHE A 49 -9.96 -21.13 0.53
N ILE A 50 -10.89 -21.70 1.28
CA ILE A 50 -10.65 -22.78 2.19
C ILE A 50 -11.26 -24.07 1.63
N ASN A 51 -10.43 -25.07 1.40
CA ASN A 51 -10.82 -26.27 0.68
C ASN A 51 -11.41 -25.92 -0.70
N ASN A 52 -12.73 -26.01 -0.86
CA ASN A 52 -13.44 -25.69 -2.11
C ASN A 52 -14.29 -24.41 -1.99
N ASP A 53 -14.34 -23.78 -0.81
CA ASP A 53 -15.25 -22.68 -0.53
C ASP A 53 -14.50 -21.34 -0.61
N LEU A 54 -15.10 -20.36 -1.31
CA LEU A 54 -14.60 -18.99 -1.35
C LEU A 54 -14.75 -18.36 0.04
N LEU A 55 -13.63 -18.01 0.67
CA LEU A 55 -13.61 -17.33 1.94
C LEU A 55 -13.69 -15.80 1.75
N TRP A 56 -12.96 -15.29 0.75
CA TRP A 56 -12.87 -13.86 0.52
C TRP A 56 -12.28 -13.53 -0.86
N GLN A 57 -12.67 -12.37 -1.41
CA GLN A 57 -12.07 -11.79 -2.60
C GLN A 57 -12.04 -10.27 -2.54
N ASP A 58 -11.07 -9.66 -3.24
CA ASP A 58 -11.04 -8.22 -3.48
C ASP A 58 -12.16 -7.80 -4.43
N GLN A 59 -12.53 -6.53 -4.39
CA GLN A 59 -13.62 -5.98 -5.18
C GLN A 59 -13.34 -6.06 -6.69
N SER A 60 -12.12 -5.76 -7.12
CA SER A 60 -11.70 -5.86 -8.52
C SER A 60 -10.46 -6.74 -8.68
N LEU A 61 -10.61 -7.78 -9.53
CA LEU A 61 -9.54 -8.69 -9.94
C LEU A 61 -9.07 -8.43 -11.38
N VAL A 62 -9.66 -7.42 -12.01
CA VAL A 62 -9.29 -6.92 -13.35
C VAL A 62 -8.90 -5.46 -13.22
N GLU A 63 -8.14 -4.95 -14.21
CA GLU A 63 -7.71 -3.55 -14.20
C GLU A 63 -8.91 -2.59 -14.35
N PRO A 64 -9.06 -1.56 -13.49
CA PRO A 64 -8.18 -1.20 -12.38
C PRO A 64 -8.27 -2.18 -11.20
N LEU A 65 -7.12 -2.75 -10.82
CA LEU A 65 -7.03 -3.72 -9.74
C LEU A 65 -7.29 -3.09 -8.37
N SER A 66 -7.91 -3.85 -7.47
CA SER A 66 -7.89 -3.51 -6.04
C SER A 66 -6.47 -3.41 -5.53
N ARG A 67 -6.23 -2.49 -4.59
CA ARG A 67 -4.91 -2.09 -4.10
C ARG A 67 -4.70 -2.51 -2.64
N SER A 68 -5.01 -3.75 -2.33
CA SER A 68 -4.99 -4.26 -0.95
C SER A 68 -3.60 -4.71 -0.48
N TRP A 69 -2.53 -4.22 -1.10
CA TRP A 69 -1.14 -4.64 -0.83
C TRP A 69 -0.66 -4.29 0.58
N ASN A 70 -1.24 -3.28 1.21
CA ASN A 70 -0.91 -2.86 2.59
C ASN A 70 -2.07 -3.13 3.55
N MET A 71 -2.77 -4.25 3.38
CA MET A 71 -3.95 -4.62 4.15
C MET A 71 -3.79 -6.01 4.75
N PRO A 72 -3.44 -6.11 6.05
CA PRO A 72 -3.47 -7.39 6.76
C PRO A 72 -4.89 -7.94 6.87
N ARG A 73 -5.02 -9.23 6.77
CA ARG A 73 -6.30 -9.93 6.76
C ARG A 73 -6.39 -10.93 7.89
N TYR A 74 -7.59 -11.06 8.45
CA TYR A 74 -7.89 -11.92 9.58
C TYR A 74 -9.27 -12.54 9.40
N TRP A 75 -9.36 -13.86 9.36
CA TRP A 75 -10.62 -14.58 9.25
C TRP A 75 -10.69 -15.72 10.26
N ASN A 76 -11.76 -15.74 11.05
CA ASN A 76 -12.13 -16.91 11.83
C ASN A 76 -12.82 -17.90 10.88
N LEU A 77 -12.31 -19.13 10.85
CA LEU A 77 -12.90 -20.19 10.02
C LEU A 77 -14.09 -20.82 10.72
N PRO A 78 -15.24 -20.93 10.05
CA PRO A 78 -16.35 -21.77 10.55
C PRO A 78 -15.90 -23.22 10.65
N VAL A 79 -16.29 -23.91 11.71
CA VAL A 79 -15.97 -25.33 11.91
C VAL A 79 -16.49 -26.18 10.75
N SER A 80 -17.62 -25.77 10.14
CA SER A 80 -18.22 -26.43 8.98
C SER A 80 -17.36 -26.40 7.71
N SER A 81 -16.45 -25.43 7.60
CA SER A 81 -15.52 -25.32 6.46
C SER A 81 -14.23 -26.12 6.66
N LEU A 82 -14.02 -26.67 7.87
CA LEU A 82 -12.83 -27.44 8.21
C LEU A 82 -13.12 -28.95 8.13
N ARG A 83 -12.15 -29.70 7.62
CA ARG A 83 -12.14 -31.15 7.57
C ARG A 83 -11.20 -31.69 8.65
N GLN A 84 -11.52 -32.81 9.27
CA GLN A 84 -10.56 -33.54 10.09
C GLN A 84 -9.42 -34.04 9.20
N GLY A 85 -8.17 -33.81 9.61
CA GLY A 85 -7.00 -34.12 8.81
C GLY A 85 -6.63 -32.95 7.86
N GLU A 86 -6.32 -33.28 6.63
CA GLU A 86 -5.79 -32.32 5.65
C GLU A 86 -6.80 -31.25 5.25
N ASN A 87 -6.40 -29.98 5.41
CA ASN A 87 -7.09 -28.82 4.91
C ASN A 87 -6.17 -28.01 3.98
N ILE A 88 -6.77 -27.38 2.97
CA ILE A 88 -6.05 -26.65 1.94
C ILE A 88 -6.54 -25.21 1.89
N LEU A 89 -5.61 -24.30 2.06
CA LEU A 89 -5.83 -22.88 1.80
C LEU A 89 -5.29 -22.55 0.40
N TRP A 90 -6.16 -22.09 -0.47
CA TRP A 90 -5.77 -21.58 -1.76
C TRP A 90 -5.81 -20.06 -1.73
N VAL A 91 -4.72 -19.42 -2.16
CA VAL A 91 -4.65 -17.98 -2.33
C VAL A 91 -4.28 -17.67 -3.77
N ARG A 92 -5.21 -17.05 -4.48
CA ARG A 92 -4.95 -16.48 -5.81
C ARG A 92 -4.50 -15.05 -5.64
N VAL A 93 -3.34 -14.72 -6.18
CA VAL A 93 -2.82 -13.34 -6.23
C VAL A 93 -2.87 -12.88 -7.67
N VAL A 94 -3.46 -11.73 -7.91
CA VAL A 94 -3.51 -11.07 -9.22
C VAL A 94 -2.67 -9.81 -9.14
N GLY A 95 -1.73 -9.67 -10.05
CA GLY A 95 -0.79 -8.55 -10.03
C GLY A 95 -0.29 -8.14 -11.41
N VAL A 96 0.40 -7.02 -11.45
CA VAL A 96 0.97 -6.43 -12.67
C VAL A 96 2.49 -6.30 -12.55
N LYS A 97 3.18 -6.35 -13.68
CA LYS A 97 4.66 -6.31 -13.77
C LYS A 97 5.31 -5.09 -13.09
N THR A 98 4.59 -3.97 -13.03
CA THR A 98 5.06 -2.71 -12.46
C THR A 98 4.96 -2.64 -10.94
N GLN A 99 4.31 -3.61 -10.32
CA GLN A 99 4.18 -3.74 -8.88
C GLN A 99 4.88 -5.03 -8.43
N ASN A 100 5.52 -4.98 -7.29
CA ASN A 100 6.18 -6.16 -6.72
C ASN A 100 5.12 -7.10 -6.12
N SER A 101 4.36 -7.78 -6.99
CA SER A 101 3.26 -8.65 -6.59
C SER A 101 3.76 -9.87 -5.82
N GLY A 102 2.91 -10.42 -4.95
CA GLY A 102 3.28 -11.58 -4.15
C GLY A 102 2.36 -11.82 -2.96
N LEU A 103 2.71 -12.83 -2.17
CA LEU A 103 1.98 -13.23 -0.96
C LEU A 103 2.87 -13.10 0.27
N GLY A 104 2.38 -12.39 1.27
CA GLY A 104 3.02 -12.22 2.57
C GLY A 104 3.00 -13.47 3.44
N GLN A 105 3.30 -13.29 4.72
CA GLN A 105 3.22 -14.38 5.68
C GLN A 105 1.77 -14.86 5.84
N VAL A 106 1.60 -16.17 5.85
CA VAL A 106 0.34 -16.84 6.15
C VAL A 106 0.50 -17.59 7.45
N LEU A 107 -0.39 -17.32 8.41
CA LEU A 107 -0.43 -17.97 9.71
C LEU A 107 -1.79 -18.64 9.88
N VAL A 108 -1.79 -19.88 10.30
CA VAL A 108 -3.00 -20.66 10.64
C VAL A 108 -2.85 -21.15 12.06
N GLY A 109 -3.85 -20.96 12.90
CA GLY A 109 -3.79 -21.39 14.29
C GLY A 109 -5.00 -20.93 15.09
N ASN A 110 -4.99 -21.21 16.41
CA ASN A 110 -6.03 -20.71 17.31
C ASN A 110 -6.03 -19.18 17.34
N ALA A 111 -7.23 -18.60 17.41
CA ALA A 111 -7.42 -17.14 17.39
C ALA A 111 -6.51 -16.41 18.39
N ASP A 112 -6.38 -16.92 19.61
CA ASP A 112 -5.58 -16.30 20.67
C ASP A 112 -4.07 -16.26 20.35
N GLN A 113 -3.58 -17.27 19.61
CA GLN A 113 -2.17 -17.36 19.23
C GLN A 113 -1.80 -16.45 18.05
N VAL A 114 -2.70 -16.31 17.06
CA VAL A 114 -2.42 -15.56 15.84
C VAL A 114 -2.84 -14.09 15.89
N ARG A 115 -3.81 -13.74 16.77
CA ARG A 115 -4.31 -12.37 16.95
C ARG A 115 -3.20 -11.35 17.27
N PRO A 116 -2.22 -11.62 18.17
CA PRO A 116 -1.16 -10.64 18.45
C PRO A 116 -0.31 -10.32 17.21
N LYS A 117 -0.05 -11.31 16.35
CA LYS A 117 0.66 -11.11 15.09
C LYS A 117 -0.14 -10.27 14.10
N PHE A 118 -1.45 -10.53 13.98
CA PHE A 118 -2.34 -9.70 13.18
C PHE A 118 -2.35 -8.25 13.66
N GLN A 119 -2.47 -8.03 14.97
CA GLN A 119 -2.44 -6.67 15.55
C GLN A 119 -1.12 -5.95 15.27
N MET A 120 0.00 -6.67 15.35
CA MET A 120 1.30 -6.11 14.98
C MET A 120 1.33 -5.68 13.50
N PHE A 121 0.90 -6.54 12.56
CA PHE A 121 0.81 -6.19 11.14
C PHE A 121 -0.14 -5.02 10.90
N TRP A 122 -1.31 -5.03 11.54
CA TRP A 122 -2.30 -3.97 11.42
C TRP A 122 -1.75 -2.63 11.91
N ASN A 123 -1.10 -2.61 13.06
CA ASN A 123 -0.49 -1.40 13.61
C ASN A 123 0.59 -0.85 12.66
N GLN A 124 1.48 -1.69 12.17
CA GLN A 124 2.57 -1.27 11.28
C GLN A 124 2.09 -0.81 9.91
N GLN A 125 1.14 -1.52 9.33
CA GLN A 125 0.73 -1.29 7.93
C GLN A 125 -0.44 -0.30 7.81
N ARG A 126 -1.29 -0.17 8.83
CA ARG A 126 -2.48 0.70 8.78
C ARG A 126 -2.41 1.85 9.77
N VAL A 127 -2.28 1.54 11.07
CA VAL A 127 -2.38 2.57 12.11
C VAL A 127 -1.27 3.61 11.99
N LEU A 128 -0.01 3.19 11.89
CA LEU A 128 1.12 4.13 11.79
C LEU A 128 1.06 4.97 10.51
N VAL A 129 0.66 4.38 9.37
CA VAL A 129 0.52 5.11 8.11
C VAL A 129 -0.62 6.13 8.20
N PHE A 130 -1.75 5.75 8.81
CA PHE A 130 -2.88 6.64 9.01
C PHE A 130 -2.56 7.80 9.97
N LEU A 131 -1.86 7.52 11.07
CA LEU A 131 -1.37 8.56 11.99
C LEU A 131 -0.42 9.54 11.28
N ASN A 132 0.51 9.01 10.45
CA ASN A 132 1.40 9.85 9.65
C ASN A 132 0.62 10.77 8.69
N LEU A 133 -0.39 10.22 8.00
CA LEU A 133 -1.25 11.01 7.11
C LEU A 133 -1.95 12.15 7.87
N ILE A 134 -2.63 11.84 8.99
CA ILE A 134 -3.34 12.85 9.78
C ILE A 134 -2.38 13.91 10.28
N THR A 135 -1.24 13.51 10.84
CA THR A 135 -0.24 14.45 11.36
C THR A 135 0.28 15.38 10.25
N SER A 136 0.61 14.81 9.09
CA SER A 136 1.10 15.59 7.94
C SER A 136 0.06 16.58 7.43
N LEU A 137 -1.21 16.16 7.32
CA LEU A 137 -2.31 17.04 6.92
C LEU A 137 -2.54 18.16 7.93
N THR A 138 -2.56 17.82 9.22
CA THR A 138 -2.78 18.82 10.29
C THR A 138 -1.68 19.89 10.28
N LEU A 139 -0.41 19.46 10.24
CA LEU A 139 0.72 20.39 10.19
C LEU A 139 0.72 21.19 8.89
N GLY A 140 0.37 20.57 7.76
CA GLY A 140 0.23 21.24 6.48
C GLY A 140 -0.85 22.32 6.49
N VAL A 141 -2.02 22.05 7.08
CA VAL A 141 -3.11 23.02 7.22
C VAL A 141 -2.70 24.18 8.14
N ILE A 142 -2.06 23.90 9.28
CA ILE A 142 -1.56 24.96 10.18
C ILE A 142 -0.57 25.85 9.44
N ALA A 143 0.41 25.28 8.75
CA ALA A 143 1.39 26.04 7.99
C ALA A 143 0.73 26.86 6.86
N PHE A 144 -0.28 26.30 6.19
CA PHE A 144 -1.04 27.01 5.17
C PHE A 144 -1.76 28.22 5.74
N LEU A 145 -2.43 28.10 6.89
CA LEU A 145 -3.09 29.22 7.57
C LEU A 145 -2.08 30.30 7.95
N VAL A 146 -0.94 29.92 8.54
CA VAL A 146 0.12 30.88 8.86
C VAL A 146 0.61 31.59 7.60
N TRP A 147 0.81 30.87 6.51
CA TRP A 147 1.27 31.46 5.25
C TRP A 147 0.25 32.42 4.63
N ILE A 148 -1.05 32.17 4.74
CA ILE A 148 -2.09 33.08 4.25
C ILE A 148 -1.98 34.45 4.92
N PHE A 149 -1.73 34.50 6.22
CA PHE A 149 -1.60 35.75 6.97
C PHE A 149 -0.20 36.36 6.87
N HIS A 150 0.84 35.56 6.62
CA HIS A 150 2.24 35.99 6.54
C HIS A 150 2.87 35.62 5.20
N ARG A 151 2.30 36.11 4.11
CA ARG A 151 2.70 35.78 2.72
C ARG A 151 4.17 36.07 2.39
N LYS A 152 4.83 36.97 3.16
CA LYS A 152 6.25 37.26 2.99
C LYS A 152 7.16 36.11 3.40
N ASP A 153 6.68 35.25 4.31
CA ASP A 153 7.43 34.12 4.85
C ASP A 153 7.20 32.89 4.00
N GLN A 154 8.00 32.74 2.97
CA GLN A 154 7.92 31.63 2.03
C GLN A 154 8.17 30.22 2.67
N ILE A 155 8.74 30.19 3.88
CA ILE A 155 9.01 28.96 4.64
C ILE A 155 7.73 28.14 4.79
N PHE A 156 6.66 28.77 5.28
CA PHE A 156 5.38 28.09 5.52
C PHE A 156 4.71 27.63 4.21
N GLY A 157 4.86 28.38 3.12
CA GLY A 157 4.34 27.98 1.81
C GLY A 157 5.01 26.71 1.28
N TRP A 158 6.33 26.64 1.34
CA TRP A 158 7.06 25.44 0.90
C TRP A 158 6.79 24.22 1.80
N PHE A 159 6.68 24.42 3.12
CA PHE A 159 6.30 23.36 4.03
C PHE A 159 4.89 22.83 3.73
N THR A 160 3.92 23.72 3.47
CA THR A 160 2.55 23.33 3.08
C THR A 160 2.54 22.46 1.83
N LEU A 161 3.28 22.87 0.77
CA LEU A 161 3.38 22.09 -0.45
C LEU A 161 4.04 20.73 -0.22
N ALA A 162 5.10 20.68 0.58
CA ALA A 162 5.74 19.42 0.95
C ALA A 162 4.77 18.51 1.72
N ALA A 163 4.07 19.02 2.73
CA ALA A 163 3.11 18.26 3.52
C ALA A 163 1.94 17.75 2.66
N LEU A 164 1.46 18.53 1.71
CA LEU A 164 0.41 18.11 0.77
C LEU A 164 0.88 16.95 -0.12
N MET A 165 2.06 17.08 -0.74
CA MET A 165 2.61 16.02 -1.60
C MET A 165 2.88 14.73 -0.80
N TRP A 166 3.41 14.84 0.41
CA TRP A 166 3.60 13.71 1.29
C TRP A 166 2.28 13.05 1.67
N SER A 167 1.26 13.83 1.98
CA SER A 167 -0.09 13.32 2.27
C SER A 167 -0.69 12.55 1.09
N MET A 168 -0.44 12.99 -0.15
CA MET A 168 -0.85 12.25 -1.36
C MET A 168 -0.15 10.89 -1.46
N VAL A 169 1.15 10.82 -1.12
CA VAL A 169 1.89 9.54 -1.07
C VAL A 169 1.32 8.62 0.00
N MET A 170 1.07 9.14 1.20
CA MET A 170 0.48 8.35 2.29
C MET A 170 -0.94 7.88 1.98
N PHE A 171 -1.74 8.72 1.34
CA PHE A 171 -3.09 8.37 0.89
C PHE A 171 -3.06 7.19 -0.09
N ASN A 172 -2.12 7.19 -1.05
CA ASN A 172 -1.93 6.09 -1.99
C ASN A 172 -1.63 4.74 -1.27
N ILE A 173 -0.95 4.77 -0.13
CA ILE A 173 -0.66 3.56 0.67
C ILE A 173 -1.91 3.03 1.39
N ILE A 174 -2.81 3.91 1.81
CA ILE A 174 -4.01 3.54 2.56
C ILE A 174 -5.15 3.10 1.65
N MET A 175 -5.18 3.62 0.43
CA MET A 175 -6.23 3.42 -0.54
C MET A 175 -6.34 1.94 -0.96
N LEU A 176 -7.55 1.39 -0.92
CA LEU A 176 -7.85 0.01 -1.27
C LEU A 176 -8.33 -0.15 -2.72
N GLU A 177 -9.02 0.86 -3.24
CA GLU A 177 -9.57 0.85 -4.60
C GLU A 177 -9.05 2.04 -5.40
N ALA A 178 -8.95 1.87 -6.71
CA ALA A 178 -8.50 2.94 -7.60
C ALA A 178 -9.57 4.04 -7.71
N PRO A 179 -9.27 5.30 -7.34
CA PRO A 179 -10.22 6.38 -7.47
C PRO A 179 -10.40 6.77 -8.95
N PHE A 180 -11.57 7.24 -9.30
CA PHE A 180 -11.88 7.80 -10.63
C PHE A 180 -11.57 6.88 -11.81
N GLY A 181 -11.49 5.56 -11.60
CA GLY A 181 -11.18 4.60 -12.66
C GLY A 181 -9.72 4.66 -13.18
N LEU A 182 -8.81 5.27 -12.43
CA LEU A 182 -7.39 5.32 -12.78
C LEU A 182 -6.79 3.92 -12.79
N THR A 183 -5.97 3.63 -13.79
CA THR A 183 -5.24 2.36 -13.84
C THR A 183 -4.17 2.26 -12.75
N THR A 184 -3.79 1.03 -12.40
CA THR A 184 -2.73 0.78 -11.42
C THR A 184 -1.44 1.51 -11.77
N LEU A 185 -1.09 1.57 -13.05
CA LEU A 185 0.10 2.27 -13.54
C LEU A 185 -0.02 3.79 -13.40
N GLN A 186 -1.18 4.38 -13.73
CA GLN A 186 -1.41 5.82 -13.56
C GLN A 186 -1.25 6.24 -12.10
N ILE A 187 -1.81 5.47 -11.17
CA ILE A 187 -1.66 5.75 -9.74
C ILE A 187 -0.19 5.63 -9.29
N ALA A 188 0.55 4.64 -9.79
CA ALA A 188 1.97 4.51 -9.50
C ALA A 188 2.77 5.73 -10.00
N ARG A 189 2.49 6.20 -11.22
CA ARG A 189 3.11 7.41 -11.80
C ARG A 189 2.83 8.65 -10.96
N ILE A 190 1.57 8.87 -10.59
CA ILE A 190 1.16 9.99 -9.73
C ILE A 190 1.91 9.91 -8.39
N SER A 191 2.00 8.74 -7.78
CA SER A 191 2.70 8.56 -6.51
C SER A 191 4.19 8.89 -6.61
N ILE A 192 4.87 8.48 -7.67
CA ILE A 192 6.28 8.81 -7.93
C ILE A 192 6.46 10.32 -8.11
N VAL A 193 5.62 10.96 -8.90
CA VAL A 193 5.64 12.43 -9.10
C VAL A 193 5.43 13.16 -7.79
N CYS A 194 4.46 12.75 -6.98
CA CYS A 194 4.21 13.34 -5.66
C CYS A 194 5.42 13.17 -4.72
N PHE A 195 6.09 12.02 -4.75
CA PHE A 195 7.28 11.78 -3.94
C PHE A 195 8.47 12.66 -4.37
N PHE A 196 8.70 12.83 -5.67
CA PHE A 196 9.71 13.78 -6.17
C PHE A 196 9.37 15.22 -5.82
N ALA A 197 8.11 15.62 -5.98
CA ALA A 197 7.65 16.96 -5.60
C ALA A 197 7.81 17.22 -4.10
N TYR A 198 7.47 16.25 -3.26
CA TYR A 198 7.72 16.30 -1.81
C TYR A 198 9.20 16.55 -1.49
N SER A 199 10.09 15.76 -2.08
CA SER A 199 11.53 15.89 -1.87
C SER A 199 12.04 17.26 -2.27
N LEU A 200 11.58 17.77 -3.42
CA LEU A 200 11.95 19.10 -3.93
C LEU A 200 11.45 20.22 -3.01
N PHE A 201 10.18 20.19 -2.63
CA PHE A 201 9.61 21.21 -1.76
C PHE A 201 10.22 21.19 -0.35
N SER A 202 10.60 20.02 0.14
CA SER A 202 11.35 19.86 1.39
C SER A 202 12.74 20.49 1.31
N CYS A 203 13.43 20.37 0.18
CA CYS A 203 14.69 21.07 -0.05
C CYS A 203 14.49 22.61 -0.05
N PHE A 204 13.45 23.09 -0.73
CA PHE A 204 13.16 24.54 -0.74
C PHE A 204 12.80 25.06 0.65
N TYR A 205 12.01 24.31 1.40
CA TYR A 205 11.72 24.58 2.80
C TYR A 205 13.02 24.70 3.63
N ALA A 206 13.91 23.71 3.55
CA ALA A 206 15.18 23.70 4.27
C ALA A 206 16.09 24.89 3.89
N TRP A 207 16.15 25.25 2.60
CA TRP A 207 16.93 26.44 2.17
C TRP A 207 16.35 27.72 2.72
N ARG A 208 15.02 27.89 2.73
CA ARG A 208 14.38 29.08 3.32
C ARG A 208 14.61 29.13 4.83
N LEU A 209 14.56 27.99 5.52
CA LEU A 209 14.86 27.91 6.95
C LEU A 209 16.31 28.33 7.24
N ALA A 210 17.26 27.94 6.39
CA ALA A 210 18.66 28.33 6.45
C ALA A 210 18.91 29.76 5.93
N GLN A 211 17.85 30.53 5.62
CA GLN A 211 17.91 31.91 5.05
C GLN A 211 18.70 32.02 3.73
N ARG A 212 18.80 30.92 2.99
CA ARG A 212 19.48 30.84 1.69
C ARG A 212 18.47 30.77 0.56
N LYS A 213 18.87 31.39 -0.57
CA LYS A 213 18.09 31.37 -1.81
C LYS A 213 19.01 31.05 -2.98
N PHE A 214 18.62 30.08 -3.80
CA PHE A 214 19.37 29.66 -5.00
C PHE A 214 18.48 29.78 -6.25
N PRO A 215 18.14 31.03 -6.70
CA PRO A 215 17.07 31.22 -7.66
C PRO A 215 17.29 30.55 -9.02
N ARG A 216 18.55 30.36 -9.45
CA ARG A 216 18.84 29.61 -10.70
C ARG A 216 18.59 28.11 -10.51
N LEU A 217 19.08 27.55 -9.42
CA LEU A 217 18.92 26.14 -9.11
C LEU A 217 17.45 25.79 -8.87
N GLU A 218 16.71 26.62 -8.16
CA GLU A 218 15.27 26.45 -7.92
C GLU A 218 14.47 26.41 -9.23
N LYS A 219 14.78 27.31 -10.17
CA LYS A 219 14.13 27.30 -11.49
C LYS A 219 14.45 26.04 -12.29
N ILE A 220 15.70 25.58 -12.27
CA ILE A 220 16.10 24.35 -12.96
C ILE A 220 15.36 23.13 -12.36
N LEU A 221 15.33 23.02 -11.04
CA LEU A 221 14.67 21.91 -10.35
C LEU A 221 13.15 21.90 -10.58
N LEU A 222 12.51 23.07 -10.56
CA LEU A 222 11.08 23.17 -10.93
C LEU A 222 10.85 22.77 -12.38
N LEU A 223 11.70 23.21 -13.31
CA LEU A 223 11.61 22.81 -14.70
C LEU A 223 11.74 21.29 -14.86
N MET A 224 12.70 20.66 -14.14
CA MET A 224 12.85 19.19 -14.14
C MET A 224 11.59 18.49 -13.59
N LEU A 225 10.96 19.03 -12.55
CA LEU A 225 9.70 18.49 -12.03
C LEU A 225 8.59 18.60 -13.09
N PHE A 226 8.45 19.74 -13.78
CA PHE A 226 7.46 19.88 -14.86
C PHE A 226 7.70 18.92 -16.02
N ILE A 227 8.96 18.72 -16.40
CA ILE A 227 9.34 17.72 -17.42
C ILE A 227 8.98 16.30 -16.95
N ALA A 228 9.27 15.97 -15.68
CA ALA A 228 8.93 14.65 -15.11
C ALA A 228 7.41 14.41 -15.08
N ILE A 229 6.61 15.44 -14.74
CA ILE A 229 5.14 15.37 -14.81
C ILE A 229 4.68 15.15 -16.25
N GLY A 230 5.21 15.91 -17.20
CA GLY A 230 4.89 15.76 -18.63
C GLY A 230 5.23 14.36 -19.15
N MET A 231 6.40 13.83 -18.84
CA MET A 231 6.80 12.47 -19.21
C MET A 231 5.89 11.41 -18.56
N ALA A 232 5.55 11.58 -17.29
CA ALA A 232 4.65 10.64 -16.60
C ALA A 232 3.25 10.57 -17.22
N MET A 233 2.80 11.67 -17.84
CA MET A 233 1.49 11.72 -18.52
C MET A 233 1.52 11.16 -19.95
N ILE A 234 2.63 11.32 -20.67
CA ILE A 234 2.72 11.04 -22.11
C ILE A 234 3.26 9.64 -22.37
N LEU A 235 4.13 9.09 -21.53
CA LEU A 235 4.74 7.78 -21.75
C LEU A 235 3.69 6.67 -21.82
N PRO A 236 3.66 5.87 -22.91
CA PRO A 236 2.73 4.76 -23.04
C PRO A 236 3.02 3.67 -22.01
N ASP A 237 1.99 2.87 -21.70
CA ASP A 237 2.06 1.83 -20.67
C ASP A 237 3.07 0.70 -20.98
N ALA A 238 3.53 0.63 -22.21
CA ALA A 238 4.53 -0.36 -22.65
C ALA A 238 6.00 0.05 -22.38
N ALA A 239 6.27 1.27 -21.93
CA ALA A 239 7.63 1.81 -21.79
C ALA A 239 8.20 1.70 -20.35
N LEU A 240 7.54 0.96 -19.46
CA LEU A 240 7.97 0.73 -18.06
C LEU A 240 8.09 -0.74 -17.75
#